data_385de6c9de50540cc9cd77b1c7532a29
#
_entry.id   385de6c9de50540cc9cd77b1c7532a29
#
_cell.length_a   1.000
_cell.length_b   1.000
_cell.length_c   1.000
_cell.angle_alpha   90.00
_cell.angle_beta   90.00
_cell.angle_gamma   90.00
#
_symmetry.space_group_name_H-M   'P 1'
#
loop_
_entity.id
_entity.type
_entity.pdbx_description
1 polymer ?
#
loop_
_entity_poly.entity_id
_entity_poly.type
_entity_poly.pdbx_seq_one_letter_code
_entity_poly.pdbx_strand_id
1 'polypeptide(L)'
;MKKLILHFSTLLLLPLGTAHAQQHVDLPRADGAITPSIVYEPKAVKGCAPLALLSHGAGGSEERGLRYLGEALARDGWRAIALGHRESGLPVLRKDMRAEGFHDGIAALVTDADAYKARFMDIDAALKWSEAQCHAPYKVLAGHSMGAITVMLEAGARNKLGLTTHGAFDAYVALSPEGPGIVFPTDAWQPIKAPMLLITGTKDKGLDGDWTWRSQAFDGLGSGACRWLAVLDGATHMNFGGLDLADHYKTRTTSLVTQYLDGLRSGHCPSLSAAPGLVLRSK
;
A
#
# COMPACT_ATOMS: atom_id res chain seq x y z
N MET A 1 18.56 5.99 -71.91
CA MET A 1 17.38 6.01 -71.01
C MET A 1 17.81 5.46 -69.66
N LYS A 2 18.05 6.35 -68.67
CA LYS A 2 18.44 5.96 -67.30
C LYS A 2 17.16 5.84 -66.46
N LYS A 3 16.86 4.64 -65.94
CA LYS A 3 15.74 4.43 -65.02
C LYS A 3 16.12 4.89 -63.61
N LEU A 4 15.38 5.89 -63.11
CA LEU A 4 15.46 6.39 -61.75
C LEU A 4 14.65 5.43 -60.84
N ILE A 5 15.31 4.76 -59.89
CA ILE A 5 14.67 3.89 -58.90
C ILE A 5 14.43 4.77 -57.66
N LEU A 6 13.16 5.13 -57.39
CA LEU A 6 12.74 5.80 -56.17
C LEU A 6 12.67 4.74 -55.02
N HIS A 7 13.52 4.91 -54.04
CA HIS A 7 13.41 4.13 -52.80
C HIS A 7 12.44 4.84 -51.86
N PHE A 8 11.29 4.22 -51.62
CA PHE A 8 10.35 4.61 -50.56
C PHE A 8 10.86 4.03 -49.23
N SER A 9 11.44 4.88 -48.37
CA SER A 9 11.72 4.49 -46.99
C SER A 9 10.43 4.58 -46.17
N THR A 10 9.89 3.45 -45.84
CA THR A 10 8.76 3.34 -44.90
C THR A 10 9.27 3.59 -43.48
N LEU A 11 8.94 4.76 -42.96
CA LEU A 11 9.24 5.12 -41.57
C LEU A 11 8.29 4.30 -40.65
N LEU A 12 8.82 3.28 -39.98
CA LEU A 12 8.09 2.51 -38.97
C LEU A 12 7.92 3.38 -37.73
N LEU A 13 6.74 3.98 -37.56
CA LEU A 13 6.32 4.63 -36.32
C LEU A 13 6.08 3.53 -35.27
N LEU A 14 7.08 3.29 -34.42
CA LEU A 14 6.90 2.52 -33.20
C LEU A 14 5.92 3.28 -32.29
N PRO A 15 4.88 2.61 -31.73
CA PRO A 15 4.00 3.25 -30.78
C PRO A 15 4.84 3.61 -29.55
N LEU A 16 5.00 4.89 -29.28
CA LEU A 16 5.50 5.40 -28.00
C LEU A 16 4.52 4.91 -26.93
N GLY A 17 4.92 3.90 -26.19
CA GLY A 17 4.22 3.47 -24.99
C GLY A 17 4.08 4.67 -24.06
N THR A 18 2.86 5.19 -23.91
CA THR A 18 2.57 6.34 -23.06
C THR A 18 2.79 5.92 -21.62
N ALA A 19 3.94 6.30 -21.06
CA ALA A 19 4.16 6.20 -19.61
C ALA A 19 3.01 6.94 -18.89
N HIS A 20 2.50 6.35 -17.81
CA HIS A 20 1.58 7.07 -16.93
C HIS A 20 2.30 8.30 -16.38
N ALA A 21 1.64 9.45 -16.37
CA ALA A 21 2.24 10.66 -15.80
C ALA A 21 2.45 10.42 -14.29
N GLN A 22 3.71 10.44 -13.89
CA GLN A 22 4.12 10.48 -12.49
C GLN A 22 4.46 11.93 -12.16
N GLN A 23 3.88 12.46 -11.10
CA GLN A 23 4.12 13.82 -10.65
C GLN A 23 4.65 13.79 -9.21
N HIS A 24 5.79 14.41 -8.97
CA HIS A 24 6.24 14.71 -7.61
C HIS A 24 5.46 15.91 -7.08
N VAL A 25 4.91 15.76 -5.88
CA VAL A 25 4.11 16.77 -5.20
C VAL A 25 4.55 16.87 -3.76
N ASP A 26 4.84 18.07 -3.32
CA ASP A 26 5.12 18.38 -1.92
C ASP A 26 3.81 18.80 -1.23
N LEU A 27 3.31 17.97 -0.32
CA LEU A 27 2.04 18.17 0.37
C LEU A 27 2.28 18.87 1.73
N PRO A 28 1.73 20.06 1.97
CA PRO A 28 1.90 20.75 3.24
C PRO A 28 1.05 20.10 4.34
N ARG A 29 1.68 19.75 5.46
CA ARG A 29 1.06 19.21 6.66
C ARG A 29 0.56 20.33 7.58
N ALA A 30 -0.32 19.98 8.52
CA ALA A 30 -0.85 20.92 9.52
C ALA A 30 0.22 21.45 10.51
N ASP A 31 1.29 20.68 10.75
CA ASP A 31 2.42 21.07 11.61
C ASP A 31 3.48 21.92 10.89
N GLY A 32 3.26 22.27 9.63
CA GLY A 32 4.17 23.04 8.80
C GLY A 32 5.26 22.22 8.10
N ALA A 33 5.34 20.92 8.33
CA ALA A 33 6.23 20.02 7.59
C ALA A 33 5.68 19.74 6.18
N ILE A 34 6.48 19.07 5.37
CA ILE A 34 6.15 18.70 3.99
C ILE A 34 6.21 17.17 3.85
N THR A 35 5.16 16.59 3.29
CA THR A 35 5.11 15.20 2.84
C THR A 35 5.49 15.12 1.38
N PRO A 36 6.70 14.66 1.01
CA PRO A 36 7.02 14.39 -0.38
C PRO A 36 6.16 13.23 -0.88
N SER A 37 5.61 13.35 -2.07
CA SER A 37 4.69 12.35 -2.59
C SER A 37 4.84 12.17 -4.10
N ILE A 38 4.50 10.98 -4.59
CA ILE A 38 4.37 10.72 -6.03
C ILE A 38 2.91 10.42 -6.33
N VAL A 39 2.35 11.21 -7.24
CA VAL A 39 1.00 11.02 -7.76
C VAL A 39 1.08 10.25 -9.07
N TYR A 40 0.35 9.15 -9.15
CA TYR A 40 0.13 8.34 -10.36
C TYR A 40 -1.29 8.64 -10.87
N GLU A 41 -1.38 9.41 -11.95
CA GLU A 41 -2.67 9.77 -12.53
C GLU A 41 -3.18 8.70 -13.49
N PRO A 42 -4.49 8.36 -13.47
CA PRO A 42 -5.09 7.51 -14.48
C PRO A 42 -5.17 8.23 -15.84
N LYS A 43 -5.09 7.47 -16.94
CA LYS A 43 -5.08 8.06 -18.30
C LYS A 43 -6.37 8.78 -18.68
N ALA A 44 -7.51 8.22 -18.30
CA ALA A 44 -8.81 8.82 -18.56
C ALA A 44 -9.86 8.18 -17.64
N VAL A 45 -10.56 9.01 -16.89
CA VAL A 45 -11.74 8.62 -16.13
C VAL A 45 -12.84 9.64 -16.39
N LYS A 46 -14.09 9.18 -16.39
CA LYS A 46 -15.24 10.09 -16.41
C LYS A 46 -15.47 10.59 -14.99
N GLY A 47 -15.39 11.90 -14.79
CA GLY A 47 -15.50 12.50 -13.46
C GLY A 47 -14.24 12.36 -12.61
N CYS A 48 -14.38 12.32 -11.29
CA CYS A 48 -13.28 12.16 -10.36
C CYS A 48 -12.83 10.70 -10.25
N ALA A 49 -11.53 10.46 -10.32
CA ALA A 49 -10.97 9.15 -10.08
C ALA A 49 -11.14 8.72 -8.60
N PRO A 50 -11.34 7.44 -8.31
CA PRO A 50 -11.17 6.93 -6.95
C PRO A 50 -9.72 7.13 -6.50
N LEU A 51 -9.52 7.29 -5.19
CA LEU A 51 -8.24 7.60 -4.56
C LEU A 51 -7.66 6.39 -3.84
N ALA A 52 -6.39 6.08 -4.08
CA ALA A 52 -5.61 5.14 -3.31
C ALA A 52 -4.39 5.83 -2.70
N LEU A 53 -4.28 5.86 -1.38
CA LEU A 53 -3.07 6.30 -0.69
C LEU A 53 -2.20 5.09 -0.39
N LEU A 54 -0.88 5.22 -0.61
CA LEU A 54 0.09 4.15 -0.47
C LEU A 54 1.12 4.51 0.61
N SER A 55 1.17 3.72 1.69
CA SER A 55 2.03 3.92 2.85
C SER A 55 3.16 2.89 2.88
N HIS A 56 4.41 3.33 2.76
CA HIS A 56 5.59 2.46 2.73
C HIS A 56 5.96 1.90 4.11
N GLY A 57 6.78 0.84 4.13
CA GLY A 57 7.37 0.25 5.35
C GLY A 57 8.46 1.12 5.98
N ALA A 58 8.97 0.71 7.15
CA ALA A 58 10.09 1.36 7.81
C ALA A 58 11.29 1.48 6.85
N GLY A 59 11.89 2.65 6.77
CA GLY A 59 13.02 2.95 5.89
C GLY A 59 12.67 3.07 4.40
N GLY A 60 11.39 3.04 4.02
CA GLY A 60 10.94 3.26 2.65
C GLY A 60 10.90 4.74 2.26
N SER A 61 10.36 5.00 1.07
CA SER A 61 10.07 6.34 0.57
C SER A 61 8.94 6.26 -0.48
N GLU A 62 8.44 7.42 -0.89
CA GLU A 62 7.48 7.56 -1.98
C GLU A 62 7.98 6.99 -3.32
N GLU A 63 9.28 7.05 -3.56
CA GLU A 63 9.89 6.57 -4.80
C GLU A 63 10.06 5.06 -4.87
N ARG A 64 10.34 4.41 -3.73
CA ARG A 64 10.76 3.00 -3.67
C ARG A 64 9.70 2.08 -3.11
N GLY A 65 8.84 2.59 -2.22
CA GLY A 65 7.78 1.79 -1.62
C GLY A 65 6.56 1.71 -2.52
N LEU A 66 6.01 0.53 -2.76
CA LEU A 66 4.72 0.31 -3.43
C LEU A 66 4.55 0.96 -4.83
N ARG A 67 5.64 1.40 -5.47
CA ARG A 67 5.60 2.00 -6.83
C ARG A 67 4.86 1.09 -7.81
N TYR A 68 5.14 -0.22 -7.80
CA TYR A 68 4.50 -1.20 -8.68
C TYR A 68 2.96 -1.22 -8.51
N LEU A 69 2.48 -1.01 -7.28
CA LEU A 69 1.06 -0.95 -6.98
C LEU A 69 0.45 0.38 -7.42
N GLY A 70 1.15 1.50 -7.21
CA GLY A 70 0.72 2.82 -7.69
C GLY A 70 0.55 2.86 -9.20
N GLU A 71 1.53 2.35 -9.95
CA GLU A 71 1.47 2.24 -11.41
C GLU A 71 0.33 1.33 -11.88
N ALA A 72 0.07 0.23 -11.17
CA ALA A 72 -1.01 -0.70 -11.51
C ALA A 72 -2.39 -0.07 -11.25
N LEU A 73 -2.58 0.53 -10.09
CA LEU A 73 -3.84 1.22 -9.74
C LEU A 73 -4.13 2.36 -10.73
N ALA A 74 -3.12 3.12 -11.14
CA ALA A 74 -3.32 4.15 -12.16
C ALA A 74 -3.76 3.57 -13.52
N ARG A 75 -3.25 2.39 -13.91
CA ARG A 75 -3.76 1.67 -15.09
C ARG A 75 -5.22 1.27 -14.97
N ASP A 76 -5.66 0.92 -13.74
CA ASP A 76 -7.06 0.54 -13.43
C ASP A 76 -7.98 1.73 -13.13
N GLY A 77 -7.53 2.96 -13.43
CA GLY A 77 -8.37 4.14 -13.30
C GLY A 77 -8.40 4.80 -11.92
N TRP A 78 -7.48 4.45 -11.03
CA TRP A 78 -7.30 5.09 -9.73
C TRP A 78 -6.29 6.24 -9.80
N ARG A 79 -6.56 7.33 -9.09
CA ARG A 79 -5.47 8.22 -8.67
C ARG A 79 -4.78 7.55 -7.49
N ALA A 80 -3.50 7.18 -7.65
CA ALA A 80 -2.72 6.62 -6.54
C ALA A 80 -1.68 7.65 -6.08
N ILE A 81 -1.51 7.80 -4.75
CA ILE A 81 -0.54 8.71 -4.16
C ILE A 81 0.37 7.91 -3.23
N ALA A 82 1.64 7.78 -3.59
CA ALA A 82 2.67 7.22 -2.71
C ALA A 82 3.19 8.31 -1.77
N LEU A 83 3.05 8.08 -0.47
CA LEU A 83 3.43 9.01 0.59
C LEU A 83 4.87 8.80 1.05
N GLY A 84 5.64 9.87 1.21
CA GLY A 84 6.98 9.86 1.77
C GLY A 84 6.95 10.21 3.26
N HIS A 85 6.88 9.21 4.11
CA HIS A 85 6.87 9.37 5.58
C HIS A 85 8.29 9.64 6.09
N ARG A 86 8.68 10.90 6.22
CA ARG A 86 10.05 11.31 6.57
C ARG A 86 10.50 10.81 7.94
N GLU A 87 9.60 10.83 8.92
CA GLU A 87 9.85 10.42 10.31
C GLU A 87 10.04 8.92 10.49
N SER A 88 9.85 8.14 9.43
CA SER A 88 10.10 6.69 9.40
C SER A 88 10.81 6.25 8.11
N GLY A 89 11.45 7.19 7.43
CA GLY A 89 12.26 6.93 6.24
C GLY A 89 13.63 6.34 6.55
N LEU A 90 14.41 6.09 5.50
CA LEU A 90 15.73 5.45 5.62
C LEU A 90 16.72 6.17 6.55
N PRO A 91 16.78 7.51 6.61
CA PRO A 91 17.68 8.20 7.53
C PRO A 91 17.38 7.87 9.00
N VAL A 92 16.11 7.84 9.38
CA VAL A 92 15.66 7.53 10.76
C VAL A 92 15.97 6.06 11.07
N LEU A 93 15.54 5.13 10.21
CA LEU A 93 15.83 3.71 10.38
C LEU A 93 17.33 3.43 10.55
N ARG A 94 18.19 4.07 9.74
CA ARG A 94 19.64 3.91 9.86
C ARG A 94 20.20 4.47 11.18
N LYS A 95 19.65 5.57 11.69
CA LYS A 95 20.02 6.14 12.99
C LYS A 95 19.70 5.14 14.10
N ASP A 96 18.49 4.61 14.12
CA ASP A 96 18.05 3.68 15.17
C ASP A 96 18.81 2.36 15.12
N MET A 97 19.02 1.80 13.92
CA MET A 97 19.86 0.59 13.75
C MET A 97 21.32 0.77 14.19
N ARG A 98 21.88 1.99 14.07
CA ARG A 98 23.24 2.28 14.56
C ARG A 98 23.28 2.41 16.08
N ALA A 99 22.21 2.92 16.69
CA ALA A 99 22.13 3.10 18.13
C ALA A 99 21.84 1.80 18.87
N GLU A 100 20.98 0.95 18.34
CA GLU A 100 20.38 -0.20 19.04
C GLU A 100 20.64 -1.55 18.37
N GLY A 101 21.25 -1.57 17.19
CA GLY A 101 21.41 -2.77 16.37
C GLY A 101 20.25 -2.98 15.39
N PHE A 102 20.36 -4.00 14.55
CA PHE A 102 19.42 -4.19 13.43
C PHE A 102 17.99 -4.49 13.90
N HIS A 103 17.82 -5.48 14.79
CA HIS A 103 16.51 -5.90 15.25
C HIS A 103 15.83 -4.85 16.12
N ASP A 104 16.55 -4.35 17.13
CA ASP A 104 16.00 -3.43 18.12
C ASP A 104 15.77 -2.03 17.52
N GLY A 105 16.61 -1.60 16.58
CA GLY A 105 16.39 -0.35 15.84
C GLY A 105 15.13 -0.40 14.94
N ILE A 106 14.81 -1.54 14.34
CA ILE A 106 13.53 -1.71 13.64
C ILE A 106 12.38 -1.69 14.64
N ALA A 107 12.50 -2.41 15.75
CA ALA A 107 11.48 -2.48 16.79
C ALA A 107 11.21 -1.09 17.40
N ALA A 108 12.26 -0.32 17.69
CA ALA A 108 12.15 1.07 18.18
C ALA A 108 11.33 1.94 17.22
N LEU A 109 11.65 1.92 15.91
CA LEU A 109 10.92 2.70 14.91
C LEU A 109 9.45 2.23 14.76
N VAL A 110 9.21 0.92 14.78
CA VAL A 110 7.86 0.33 14.63
C VAL A 110 6.98 0.60 15.86
N THR A 111 7.57 0.89 17.01
CA THR A 111 6.85 1.26 18.24
C THR A 111 6.84 2.76 18.53
N ASP A 112 7.41 3.59 17.67
CA ASP A 112 7.42 5.05 17.81
C ASP A 112 6.04 5.64 17.48
N ALA A 113 5.31 6.04 18.53
CA ALA A 113 3.99 6.66 18.39
C ALA A 113 4.04 7.99 17.62
N ASP A 114 5.12 8.76 17.73
CA ASP A 114 5.23 10.04 17.04
C ASP A 114 5.48 9.87 15.55
N ALA A 115 6.19 8.80 15.15
CA ALA A 115 6.31 8.44 13.73
C ALA A 115 4.94 8.11 13.11
N TYR A 116 4.03 7.45 13.83
CA TYR A 116 2.67 7.21 13.35
C TYR A 116 1.80 8.46 13.32
N LYS A 117 1.90 9.34 14.32
CA LYS A 117 1.20 10.64 14.28
C LYS A 117 1.63 11.45 13.05
N ALA A 118 2.92 11.44 12.73
CA ALA A 118 3.43 12.05 11.50
C ALA A 118 2.82 11.41 10.25
N ARG A 119 2.75 10.07 10.17
CA ARG A 119 2.09 9.35 9.06
C ARG A 119 0.62 9.71 8.91
N PHE A 120 -0.11 9.91 10.01
CA PHE A 120 -1.51 10.36 9.94
C PHE A 120 -1.60 11.79 9.39
N MET A 121 -0.71 12.69 9.79
CA MET A 121 -0.65 14.04 9.20
C MET A 121 -0.28 14.01 7.70
N ASP A 122 0.57 13.07 7.26
CA ASP A 122 0.87 12.85 5.85
C ASP A 122 -0.37 12.39 5.07
N ILE A 123 -1.15 11.46 5.66
CA ILE A 123 -2.41 10.97 5.09
C ILE A 123 -3.42 12.12 4.98
N ASP A 124 -3.60 12.92 6.03
CA ASP A 124 -4.51 14.07 6.05
C ASP A 124 -4.12 15.11 4.99
N ALA A 125 -2.82 15.39 4.83
CA ALA A 125 -2.33 16.31 3.80
C ALA A 125 -2.68 15.80 2.39
N ALA A 126 -2.53 14.50 2.13
CA ALA A 126 -2.85 13.89 0.84
C ALA A 126 -4.37 13.87 0.58
N LEU A 127 -5.19 13.55 1.59
CA LEU A 127 -6.64 13.61 1.50
C LEU A 127 -7.12 15.03 1.18
N LYS A 128 -6.61 16.03 1.90
CA LYS A 128 -6.92 17.45 1.67
C LYS A 128 -6.51 17.91 0.27
N TRP A 129 -5.31 17.54 -0.16
CA TRP A 129 -4.84 17.88 -1.51
C TRP A 129 -5.70 17.23 -2.58
N SER A 130 -6.00 15.94 -2.45
CA SER A 130 -6.84 15.23 -3.42
C SER A 130 -8.25 15.79 -3.49
N GLU A 131 -8.85 16.13 -2.37
CA GLU A 131 -10.18 16.75 -2.28
C GLU A 131 -10.23 18.10 -3.01
N ALA A 132 -9.18 18.91 -2.88
CA ALA A 132 -9.06 20.18 -3.60
C ALA A 132 -8.90 20.02 -5.11
N GLN A 133 -8.41 18.87 -5.59
CA GLN A 133 -8.35 18.57 -7.03
C GLN A 133 -9.68 18.05 -7.54
N CYS A 134 -10.27 17.05 -6.86
CA CYS A 134 -11.54 16.43 -7.24
C CYS A 134 -12.01 15.52 -6.10
N HIS A 135 -13.29 15.60 -5.75
CA HIS A 135 -13.88 14.72 -4.72
C HIS A 135 -13.89 13.26 -5.18
N ALA A 136 -13.03 12.44 -4.56
CA ALA A 136 -12.90 11.03 -4.92
C ALA A 136 -14.14 10.24 -4.49
N PRO A 137 -14.79 9.49 -5.42
CA PRO A 137 -16.02 8.74 -5.11
C PRO A 137 -15.77 7.51 -4.22
N TYR A 138 -14.53 7.07 -4.07
CA TYR A 138 -14.09 5.93 -3.27
C TYR A 138 -12.64 6.14 -2.82
N LYS A 139 -12.32 5.85 -1.56
CA LYS A 139 -10.99 6.07 -0.97
C LYS A 139 -10.46 4.80 -0.34
N VAL A 140 -9.21 4.46 -0.63
CA VAL A 140 -8.52 3.28 -0.11
C VAL A 140 -7.17 3.68 0.48
N LEU A 141 -6.82 3.07 1.62
CA LEU A 141 -5.46 3.11 2.15
C LEU A 141 -4.82 1.72 2.00
N ALA A 142 -3.68 1.67 1.32
CA ALA A 142 -2.86 0.46 1.19
C ALA A 142 -1.48 0.69 1.80
N GLY A 143 -0.91 -0.32 2.47
CA GLY A 143 0.40 -0.17 3.08
C GLY A 143 1.13 -1.48 3.28
N HIS A 144 2.47 -1.39 3.34
CA HIS A 144 3.38 -2.52 3.54
C HIS A 144 4.12 -2.39 4.88
N SER A 145 4.23 -3.48 5.64
CA SER A 145 5.03 -3.54 6.88
C SER A 145 4.58 -2.46 7.88
N MET A 146 5.42 -1.51 8.30
CA MET A 146 5.01 -0.35 9.10
C MET A 146 3.86 0.43 8.45
N GLY A 147 3.78 0.48 7.11
CA GLY A 147 2.62 1.01 6.39
C GLY A 147 1.37 0.15 6.57
N ALA A 148 1.48 -1.18 6.68
CA ALA A 148 0.35 -2.04 7.00
C ALA A 148 -0.13 -1.85 8.45
N ILE A 149 0.77 -1.57 9.39
CA ILE A 149 0.40 -1.13 10.75
C ILE A 149 -0.39 0.18 10.68
N THR A 150 0.10 1.17 9.91
CA THR A 150 -0.61 2.44 9.68
C THR A 150 -2.03 2.19 9.13
N VAL A 151 -2.18 1.29 8.15
CA VAL A 151 -3.47 0.86 7.59
C VAL A 151 -4.40 0.31 8.66
N MET A 152 -3.90 -0.61 9.50
CA MET A 152 -4.71 -1.23 10.56
C MET A 152 -5.09 -0.23 11.66
N LEU A 153 -4.19 0.70 12.02
CA LEU A 153 -4.47 1.79 12.94
C LEU A 153 -5.56 2.71 12.38
N GLU A 154 -5.44 3.16 11.12
CA GLU A 154 -6.45 3.98 10.44
C GLU A 154 -7.81 3.27 10.32
N ALA A 155 -7.83 1.96 10.16
CA ALA A 155 -9.04 1.16 10.16
C ALA A 155 -9.70 1.01 11.55
N GLY A 156 -9.06 1.49 12.62
CA GLY A 156 -9.57 1.49 13.99
C GLY A 156 -9.11 0.31 14.85
N ALA A 157 -7.99 -0.33 14.53
CA ALA A 157 -7.42 -1.35 15.40
C ALA A 157 -7.03 -0.79 16.77
N ARG A 158 -7.33 -1.53 17.85
CA ARG A 158 -6.77 -1.22 19.17
C ARG A 158 -5.25 -1.37 19.13
N ASN A 159 -4.55 -0.51 19.85
CA ASN A 159 -3.09 -0.53 19.86
C ASN A 159 -2.53 -0.17 21.23
N LYS A 160 -1.28 -0.56 21.46
CA LYS A 160 -0.53 -0.28 22.69
C LYS A 160 0.14 1.10 22.69
N LEU A 161 0.09 1.81 21.53
CA LEU A 161 0.74 3.11 21.34
C LEU A 161 -0.16 4.29 21.77
N GLY A 162 -1.40 4.03 22.19
CA GLY A 162 -2.35 5.06 22.59
C GLY A 162 -2.84 5.94 21.42
N LEU A 163 -2.77 5.43 20.20
CA LEU A 163 -3.18 6.15 19.00
C LEU A 163 -4.65 5.94 18.68
N THR A 164 -5.31 6.99 18.21
CA THR A 164 -6.69 6.96 17.70
C THR A 164 -6.74 7.59 16.32
N THR A 165 -7.62 7.10 15.46
CA THR A 165 -7.82 7.58 14.09
C THR A 165 -9.30 7.66 13.75
N HIS A 166 -9.64 8.28 12.63
CA HIS A 166 -11.03 8.61 12.28
C HIS A 166 -11.63 7.69 11.21
N GLY A 167 -10.86 6.73 10.66
CA GLY A 167 -11.37 5.77 9.68
C GLY A 167 -11.84 6.43 8.39
N ALA A 168 -10.99 7.20 7.73
CA ALA A 168 -11.36 8.07 6.60
C ALA A 168 -11.50 7.34 5.24
N PHE A 169 -11.40 6.00 5.21
CA PHE A 169 -11.34 5.21 3.98
C PHE A 169 -12.47 4.20 3.88
N ASP A 170 -12.91 3.94 2.65
CA ASP A 170 -13.98 2.98 2.34
C ASP A 170 -13.47 1.52 2.39
N ALA A 171 -12.18 1.30 2.14
CA ALA A 171 -11.53 -0.02 2.24
C ALA A 171 -10.02 0.10 2.58
N TYR A 172 -9.46 -1.00 3.03
CA TYR A 172 -8.08 -1.09 3.48
C TYR A 172 -7.35 -2.29 2.88
N VAL A 173 -6.04 -2.13 2.58
CA VAL A 173 -5.17 -3.21 2.10
C VAL A 173 -3.89 -3.24 2.92
N ALA A 174 -3.67 -4.33 3.67
CA ALA A 174 -2.48 -4.52 4.51
C ALA A 174 -1.57 -5.60 3.92
N LEU A 175 -0.41 -5.20 3.42
CA LEU A 175 0.62 -6.07 2.87
C LEU A 175 1.66 -6.38 3.96
N SER A 176 1.90 -7.64 4.25
CA SER A 176 2.69 -8.08 5.42
C SER A 176 2.16 -7.47 6.73
N PRO A 177 0.88 -7.76 7.10
CA PRO A 177 0.27 -7.19 8.29
C PRO A 177 1.03 -7.61 9.55
N GLU A 178 0.93 -6.80 10.60
CA GLU A 178 1.48 -7.11 11.92
C GLU A 178 0.51 -8.02 12.68
N GLY A 179 1.05 -9.04 13.38
CA GLY A 179 0.32 -9.86 14.33
C GLY A 179 0.25 -9.24 15.73
N PRO A 180 -0.27 -9.98 16.75
CA PRO A 180 -0.28 -9.49 18.13
C PRO A 180 1.13 -9.49 18.71
N GLY A 181 1.50 -8.41 19.42
CA GLY A 181 2.85 -8.27 19.97
C GLY A 181 3.13 -6.86 20.46
N ILE A 182 4.18 -6.24 19.95
CA ILE A 182 4.67 -4.96 20.45
C ILE A 182 3.71 -3.80 20.16
N VAL A 183 2.99 -3.81 19.03
CA VAL A 183 2.04 -2.75 18.64
C VAL A 183 0.61 -3.13 18.99
N PHE A 184 0.18 -4.33 18.67
CA PHE A 184 -1.22 -4.75 18.76
C PHE A 184 -1.47 -5.74 19.90
N PRO A 185 -2.52 -5.56 20.75
CA PRO A 185 -3.00 -6.59 21.63
C PRO A 185 -3.69 -7.72 20.83
N THR A 186 -3.97 -8.86 21.47
CA THR A 186 -4.57 -10.04 20.81
C THR A 186 -5.99 -9.79 20.28
N ASP A 187 -6.70 -8.82 20.82
CA ASP A 187 -8.06 -8.43 20.42
C ASP A 187 -8.10 -7.16 19.55
N ALA A 188 -6.97 -6.78 18.97
CA ALA A 188 -6.78 -5.49 18.28
C ALA A 188 -7.79 -5.22 17.17
N TRP A 189 -8.12 -6.21 16.36
CA TRP A 189 -8.79 -6.03 15.08
C TRP A 189 -10.32 -6.11 15.13
N GLN A 190 -10.90 -6.49 16.27
CA GLN A 190 -12.37 -6.58 16.44
C GLN A 190 -13.13 -5.28 16.14
N PRO A 191 -12.61 -4.08 16.47
CA PRO A 191 -13.29 -2.82 16.16
C PRO A 191 -13.37 -2.49 14.68
N ILE A 192 -12.48 -3.05 13.84
CA ILE A 192 -12.44 -2.75 12.42
C ILE A 192 -13.76 -3.18 11.75
N LYS A 193 -14.44 -2.25 11.10
CA LYS A 193 -15.73 -2.48 10.43
C LYS A 193 -15.62 -2.46 8.90
N ALA A 194 -14.67 -1.70 8.37
CA ALA A 194 -14.51 -1.55 6.93
C ALA A 194 -14.00 -2.84 6.24
N PRO A 195 -14.25 -2.99 4.93
CA PRO A 195 -13.63 -4.00 4.09
C PRO A 195 -12.09 -4.00 4.21
N MET A 196 -11.48 -5.18 4.31
CA MET A 196 -10.03 -5.29 4.47
C MET A 196 -9.47 -6.52 3.75
N LEU A 197 -8.46 -6.28 2.91
CA LEU A 197 -7.64 -7.32 2.30
C LEU A 197 -6.28 -7.38 3.01
N LEU A 198 -5.92 -8.53 3.54
CA LEU A 198 -4.59 -8.81 4.09
C LEU A 198 -3.84 -9.73 3.14
N ILE A 199 -2.57 -9.43 2.86
CA ILE A 199 -1.71 -10.27 2.02
C ILE A 199 -0.40 -10.54 2.77
N THR A 200 -0.01 -11.82 2.84
CA THR A 200 1.27 -12.27 3.40
C THR A 200 1.84 -13.41 2.57
N GLY A 201 2.98 -13.96 2.93
CA GLY A 201 3.61 -15.06 2.23
C GLY A 201 4.20 -16.10 3.18
N THR A 202 4.33 -17.35 2.73
CA THR A 202 4.81 -18.45 3.60
C THR A 202 6.25 -18.28 4.12
N LYS A 203 7.01 -17.31 3.56
CA LYS A 203 8.35 -16.92 4.04
C LYS A 203 8.40 -15.48 4.59
N ASP A 204 7.26 -14.86 4.85
CA ASP A 204 7.13 -13.51 5.39
C ASP A 204 7.29 -13.52 6.92
N LYS A 205 8.54 -13.48 7.37
CA LYS A 205 8.86 -13.39 8.80
C LYS A 205 8.65 -11.98 9.32
N GLY A 206 8.13 -11.86 10.54
CA GLY A 206 7.99 -10.63 11.30
C GLY A 206 9.02 -10.51 12.41
N LEU A 207 8.90 -9.47 13.23
CA LEU A 207 9.73 -9.28 14.42
C LEU A 207 9.43 -10.35 15.48
N ASP A 208 8.14 -10.69 15.66
CA ASP A 208 7.66 -11.57 16.73
C ASP A 208 7.27 -12.98 16.25
N GLY A 209 7.35 -13.26 14.94
CA GLY A 209 6.96 -14.57 14.42
C GLY A 209 7.06 -14.73 12.91
N ASP A 210 6.53 -15.86 12.44
CA ASP A 210 6.44 -16.20 11.03
C ASP A 210 5.14 -15.68 10.39
N TRP A 211 4.84 -16.13 9.18
CA TRP A 211 3.63 -15.74 8.46
C TRP A 211 2.32 -16.17 9.16
N THR A 212 2.33 -17.22 9.98
CA THR A 212 1.14 -17.64 10.73
C THR A 212 0.81 -16.64 11.84
N TRP A 213 1.82 -16.06 12.47
CA TRP A 213 1.66 -14.95 13.39
C TRP A 213 1.04 -13.71 12.66
N ARG A 214 1.48 -13.37 11.46
CA ARG A 214 0.87 -12.29 10.65
C ARG A 214 -0.60 -12.55 10.34
N SER A 215 -0.95 -13.83 10.09
CA SER A 215 -2.33 -14.24 9.79
C SER A 215 -3.29 -14.04 10.95
N GLN A 216 -2.81 -13.93 12.20
CA GLN A 216 -3.64 -13.68 13.36
C GLN A 216 -4.38 -12.33 13.29
N ALA A 217 -3.86 -11.35 12.55
CA ALA A 217 -4.58 -10.12 12.28
C ALA A 217 -5.92 -10.40 11.57
N PHE A 218 -5.93 -11.30 10.56
CA PHE A 218 -7.16 -11.72 9.90
C PHE A 218 -8.07 -12.51 10.84
N ASP A 219 -7.51 -13.42 11.66
CA ASP A 219 -8.29 -14.23 12.61
C ASP A 219 -9.01 -13.34 13.63
N GLY A 220 -8.38 -12.23 14.04
CA GLY A 220 -8.93 -11.24 14.96
C GLY A 220 -9.99 -10.31 14.37
N LEU A 221 -10.12 -10.20 13.05
CA LEU A 221 -11.19 -9.44 12.42
C LEU A 221 -12.55 -10.10 12.72
N GLY A 222 -13.56 -9.31 13.04
CA GLY A 222 -14.94 -9.80 13.15
C GLY A 222 -15.46 -10.34 11.80
N SER A 223 -16.61 -11.00 11.79
CA SER A 223 -17.29 -11.44 10.56
C SER A 223 -17.91 -10.26 9.80
N GLY A 224 -18.10 -10.42 8.49
CA GLY A 224 -18.74 -9.44 7.60
C GLY A 224 -17.78 -8.43 6.96
N ALA A 225 -18.32 -7.46 6.25
CA ALA A 225 -17.62 -6.37 5.58
C ALA A 225 -16.54 -6.79 4.56
N CYS A 226 -16.71 -7.92 3.87
CA CYS A 226 -15.78 -8.34 2.81
C CYS A 226 -14.33 -8.38 3.24
N ARG A 227 -13.95 -9.38 4.01
CA ARG A 227 -12.62 -9.55 4.55
C ARG A 227 -11.92 -10.72 3.92
N TRP A 228 -10.70 -10.50 3.45
CA TRP A 228 -9.91 -11.52 2.79
C TRP A 228 -8.50 -11.59 3.37
N LEU A 229 -7.99 -12.81 3.46
CA LEU A 229 -6.56 -13.10 3.64
C LEU A 229 -6.07 -13.88 2.43
N ALA A 230 -5.00 -13.40 1.83
CA ALA A 230 -4.25 -14.08 0.78
C ALA A 230 -2.84 -14.44 1.28
N VAL A 231 -2.46 -15.72 1.18
CA VAL A 231 -1.11 -16.19 1.54
C VAL A 231 -0.43 -16.72 0.29
N LEU A 232 0.65 -16.06 -0.13
CA LEU A 232 1.43 -16.40 -1.31
C LEU A 232 2.57 -17.35 -0.94
N ASP A 233 2.60 -18.53 -1.53
CA ASP A 233 3.66 -19.50 -1.26
C ASP A 233 5.03 -18.99 -1.72
N GLY A 234 6.04 -19.13 -0.86
CA GLY A 234 7.42 -18.69 -1.08
C GLY A 234 7.65 -17.18 -0.96
N ALA A 235 6.61 -16.35 -0.88
CA ALA A 235 6.79 -14.90 -0.76
C ALA A 235 7.37 -14.51 0.60
N THR A 236 8.33 -13.59 0.56
CA THR A 236 9.02 -13.01 1.71
C THR A 236 8.50 -11.62 2.03
N HIS A 237 8.90 -11.06 3.16
CA HIS A 237 8.56 -9.69 3.56
C HIS A 237 8.85 -8.63 2.49
N MET A 238 10.02 -8.75 1.85
CA MET A 238 10.49 -7.74 0.88
C MET A 238 9.76 -7.80 -0.47
N ASN A 239 9.14 -8.94 -0.82
CA ASN A 239 8.38 -9.08 -2.06
C ASN A 239 7.19 -8.10 -2.13
N PHE A 240 6.55 -7.85 -0.98
CA PHE A 240 5.39 -6.95 -0.89
C PHE A 240 5.78 -5.47 -0.89
N GLY A 241 6.98 -5.14 -0.41
CA GLY A 241 7.52 -3.77 -0.46
C GLY A 241 7.96 -3.31 -1.85
N GLY A 242 7.99 -4.23 -2.83
CA GLY A 242 8.41 -3.91 -4.20
C GLY A 242 9.91 -3.66 -4.37
N LEU A 243 10.71 -4.02 -3.36
CA LEU A 243 12.17 -3.75 -3.33
C LEU A 243 13.03 -4.87 -3.90
N ASP A 244 12.42 -5.98 -4.30
CA ASP A 244 13.11 -7.12 -4.87
C ASP A 244 12.89 -7.27 -6.39
N LEU A 245 13.59 -8.22 -6.99
CA LEU A 245 13.53 -8.54 -8.42
C LEU A 245 12.47 -9.60 -8.77
N ALA A 246 11.70 -10.09 -7.81
CA ALA A 246 10.73 -11.16 -8.02
C ALA A 246 9.39 -10.63 -8.55
N ASP A 247 9.34 -10.25 -9.81
CA ASP A 247 8.19 -9.60 -10.45
C ASP A 247 6.89 -10.42 -10.39
N HIS A 248 6.98 -11.75 -10.30
CA HIS A 248 5.78 -12.59 -10.19
C HIS A 248 4.99 -12.37 -8.90
N TYR A 249 5.64 -12.06 -7.76
CA TYR A 249 4.93 -11.69 -6.53
C TYR A 249 4.28 -10.33 -6.64
N LYS A 250 4.94 -9.35 -7.26
CA LYS A 250 4.35 -8.03 -7.54
C LYS A 250 3.12 -8.16 -8.42
N THR A 251 3.20 -8.96 -9.48
CA THR A 251 2.07 -9.23 -10.40
C THR A 251 0.90 -9.88 -9.66
N ARG A 252 1.16 -10.90 -8.82
CA ARG A 252 0.11 -11.57 -8.03
C ARG A 252 -0.51 -10.62 -7.00
N THR A 253 0.30 -9.89 -6.25
CA THR A 253 -0.17 -8.89 -5.27
C THR A 253 -1.04 -7.85 -5.96
N THR A 254 -0.58 -7.30 -7.08
CA THR A 254 -1.35 -6.34 -7.89
C THR A 254 -2.69 -6.92 -8.32
N SER A 255 -2.69 -8.13 -8.90
CA SER A 255 -3.92 -8.78 -9.36
C SER A 255 -4.93 -9.01 -8.24
N LEU A 256 -4.48 -9.42 -7.05
CA LEU A 256 -5.35 -9.57 -5.87
C LEU A 256 -5.94 -8.24 -5.42
N VAL A 257 -5.11 -7.20 -5.34
CA VAL A 257 -5.54 -5.87 -4.91
C VAL A 257 -6.54 -5.29 -5.91
N THR A 258 -6.25 -5.31 -7.21
CA THR A 258 -7.14 -4.73 -8.22
C THR A 258 -8.48 -5.47 -8.28
N GLN A 259 -8.48 -6.82 -8.31
CA GLN A 259 -9.72 -7.62 -8.25
C GLN A 259 -10.56 -7.29 -7.02
N TYR A 260 -9.91 -7.17 -5.85
CA TYR A 260 -10.58 -6.83 -4.60
C TYR A 260 -11.23 -5.45 -4.66
N LEU A 261 -10.50 -4.45 -5.09
CA LEU A 261 -10.99 -3.07 -5.14
C LEU A 261 -12.07 -2.86 -6.21
N ASP A 262 -11.96 -3.52 -7.36
CA ASP A 262 -12.97 -3.45 -8.43
C ASP A 262 -14.30 -4.06 -8.00
N GLY A 263 -14.25 -5.18 -7.29
CA GLY A 263 -15.47 -5.77 -6.72
C GLY A 263 -16.15 -4.82 -5.73
N LEU A 264 -15.40 -4.25 -4.80
CA LEU A 264 -15.93 -3.31 -3.81
C LEU A 264 -16.54 -2.07 -4.47
N ARG A 265 -15.87 -1.49 -5.47
CA ARG A 265 -16.40 -0.35 -6.25
C ARG A 265 -17.69 -0.69 -7.01
N SER A 266 -17.85 -1.95 -7.39
CA SER A 266 -19.05 -2.45 -8.05
C SER A 266 -20.18 -2.80 -7.05
N GLY A 267 -19.98 -2.51 -5.76
CA GLY A 267 -20.98 -2.70 -4.71
C GLY A 267 -21.14 -4.13 -4.19
N HIS A 268 -20.18 -5.02 -4.49
CA HIS A 268 -20.22 -6.39 -4.01
C HIS A 268 -18.87 -6.86 -3.48
N CYS A 269 -18.89 -7.86 -2.60
CA CYS A 269 -17.65 -8.50 -2.16
C CYS A 269 -17.14 -9.41 -3.28
N PRO A 270 -15.92 -9.18 -3.81
CA PRO A 270 -15.38 -9.98 -4.89
C PRO A 270 -15.05 -11.39 -4.45
N SER A 271 -15.24 -12.36 -5.33
CA SER A 271 -14.63 -13.67 -5.21
C SER A 271 -13.20 -13.59 -5.75
N LEU A 272 -12.21 -13.66 -4.89
CA LEU A 272 -10.82 -13.77 -5.34
C LEU A 272 -10.56 -15.18 -5.89
N SER A 273 -9.88 -15.25 -7.04
CA SER A 273 -9.65 -16.53 -7.72
C SER A 273 -8.49 -17.31 -7.09
N ALA A 274 -8.74 -18.57 -6.74
CA ALA A 274 -7.69 -19.49 -6.32
C ALA A 274 -6.69 -19.72 -7.46
N ALA A 275 -5.42 -19.87 -7.13
CA ALA A 275 -4.34 -20.15 -8.06
C ALA A 275 -3.28 -21.05 -7.38
N PRO A 276 -2.46 -21.81 -8.15
CA PRO A 276 -1.36 -22.54 -7.57
C PRO A 276 -0.44 -21.66 -6.71
N GLY A 277 -0.09 -22.11 -5.51
CA GLY A 277 0.73 -21.36 -4.56
C GLY A 277 0.02 -20.13 -3.95
N LEU A 278 -1.32 -20.13 -3.89
CA LEU A 278 -2.13 -19.11 -3.25
C LEU A 278 -3.18 -19.75 -2.35
N VAL A 279 -3.15 -19.44 -1.07
CA VAL A 279 -4.21 -19.80 -0.12
C VAL A 279 -5.06 -18.57 0.15
N LEU A 280 -6.39 -18.72 0.01
CA LEU A 280 -7.37 -17.67 0.24
C LEU A 280 -8.31 -18.04 1.38
N ARG A 281 -8.57 -17.08 2.25
CA ARG A 281 -9.57 -17.18 3.33
C ARG A 281 -10.43 -15.93 3.32
N SER A 282 -11.74 -16.08 3.55
CA SER A 282 -12.70 -14.95 3.64
C SER A 282 -13.59 -15.08 4.87
N LYS A 283 -14.16 -13.94 5.30
CA LYS A 283 -15.14 -13.84 6.37
C LYS A 283 -16.33 -12.99 5.94
#